data_5a07cff62f0a7afa74b1f3243d8433d8
#
_entry.id   5a07cff62f0a7afa74b1f3243d8433d8
#
_cell.length_a   1.000
_cell.length_b   1.000
_cell.length_c   1.000
_cell.angle_alpha   90.00
_cell.angle_beta   90.00
_cell.angle_gamma   90.00
#
_symmetry.space_group_name_H-M   'P 1'
#
loop_
_entity.id
_entity.type
_entity.pdbx_description
1 polymer ?
#
loop_
_entity_poly.entity_id
_entity_poly.type
_entity_poly.pdbx_seq_one_letter_code
_entity_poly.pdbx_strand_id
1 'polypeptide(L)'
;MATTALQRVPRHNGTAVINLNWPERYLSIAAGVKLSFSGIRNIFKSPFASILKLGAGGYLVNRGISGHCDLYSRAGKLSTAPVNINIRSSFTIDKPREEVYAFWRKLDNLPLFMNHLEDVEVIDEVRSHWVLKLPTGVANVSWDAEIVHDEPGYVIGWSSLPDSILDNAGKVRFRDTIDGGTLVDVVITYQPPAGGLGYSLAHVLNPVFKKLVDDDVQNFKQYMDIAEKEGVIIVL
;
A
#
# COMPACT_ATOMS: atom_id res chain seq x y z
N MET A 1 -13.80 39.23 -0.38
CA MET A 1 -12.41 38.84 -0.64
C MET A 1 -11.83 38.33 0.67
N ALA A 2 -11.76 37.02 0.86
CA ALA A 2 -11.21 36.42 2.07
C ALA A 2 -9.81 35.87 1.74
N THR A 3 -8.80 36.52 2.31
CA THR A 3 -7.39 36.17 2.16
C THR A 3 -7.11 34.96 3.05
N THR A 4 -6.94 33.80 2.44
CA THR A 4 -6.53 32.58 3.16
C THR A 4 -5.09 32.76 3.62
N ALA A 5 -4.89 33.00 4.90
CA ALA A 5 -3.58 33.01 5.53
C ALA A 5 -2.98 31.61 5.47
N LEU A 6 -1.89 31.47 4.73
CA LEU A 6 -1.04 30.28 4.75
C LEU A 6 -0.48 30.11 6.18
N GLN A 7 -1.00 29.15 6.90
CA GLN A 7 -0.50 28.75 8.22
C GLN A 7 0.93 28.21 8.04
N ARG A 8 1.92 28.96 8.49
CA ARG A 8 3.32 28.49 8.55
C ARG A 8 3.39 27.34 9.54
N VAL A 9 3.75 26.17 9.05
CA VAL A 9 4.12 25.02 9.88
C VAL A 9 5.28 25.44 10.79
N PRO A 10 5.19 25.27 12.12
CA PRO A 10 6.27 25.64 13.02
C PRO A 10 7.51 24.83 12.68
N ARG A 11 8.64 25.52 12.47
CA ARG A 11 9.95 24.88 12.38
C ARG A 11 10.28 24.34 13.77
N HIS A 12 10.24 23.04 13.93
CA HIS A 12 10.73 22.37 15.12
C HIS A 12 12.26 22.53 15.19
N ASN A 13 12.73 23.18 16.26
CA ASN A 13 14.16 23.26 16.58
C ASN A 13 14.73 21.85 16.81
N GLY A 14 15.64 21.43 15.93
CA GLY A 14 16.78 20.59 16.27
C GLY A 14 16.58 19.13 16.66
N THR A 15 15.40 18.58 16.66
CA THR A 15 15.21 17.13 16.81
C THR A 15 15.28 16.45 15.44
N ALA A 16 16.27 15.57 15.26
CA ALA A 16 16.43 14.78 14.05
C ALA A 16 15.11 14.06 13.73
N VAL A 17 14.59 14.28 12.53
CA VAL A 17 13.33 13.65 12.10
C VAL A 17 13.52 12.13 12.13
N ILE A 18 12.63 11.44 12.85
CA ILE A 18 12.63 9.97 12.88
C ILE A 18 12.30 9.48 11.48
N ASN A 19 13.20 8.71 10.86
CA ASN A 19 13.07 8.15 9.53
C ASN A 19 13.24 6.62 9.49
N LEU A 20 13.22 5.98 10.67
CA LEU A 20 13.33 4.54 10.86
C LEU A 20 12.08 3.99 11.54
N ASN A 21 11.55 2.89 11.02
CA ASN A 21 10.47 2.14 11.63
C ASN A 21 10.92 1.32 12.84
N TRP A 22 9.98 0.95 13.73
CA TRP A 22 10.28 0.18 14.94
C TRP A 22 11.09 -1.11 14.68
N PRO A 23 10.76 -1.97 13.70
CA PRO A 23 11.56 -3.16 13.40
C PRO A 23 13.01 -2.84 13.00
N GLU A 24 13.21 -1.81 12.17
CA GLU A 24 14.54 -1.38 11.74
C GLU A 24 15.37 -0.83 12.91
N ARG A 25 14.73 -0.16 13.85
CA ARG A 25 15.37 0.35 15.06
C ARG A 25 15.86 -0.81 15.94
N TYR A 26 15.00 -1.80 16.23
CA TYR A 26 15.39 -2.98 17.01
C TYR A 26 16.51 -3.78 16.34
N LEU A 27 16.40 -4.03 15.03
CA LEU A 27 17.44 -4.72 14.28
C LEU A 27 18.78 -3.96 14.32
N SER A 28 18.73 -2.64 14.19
CA SER A 28 19.92 -1.79 14.27
C SER A 28 20.56 -1.86 15.66
N ILE A 29 19.78 -1.80 16.73
CA ILE A 29 20.29 -1.93 18.11
C ILE A 29 20.90 -3.31 18.32
N ALA A 30 20.20 -4.39 17.97
CA ALA A 30 20.66 -5.76 18.16
C ALA A 30 21.95 -6.03 17.37
N ALA A 31 22.00 -5.64 16.10
CA ALA A 31 23.19 -5.77 15.26
C ALA A 31 24.36 -4.93 15.80
N GLY A 32 24.09 -3.70 16.23
CA GLY A 32 25.10 -2.81 16.79
C GLY A 32 25.70 -3.32 18.09
N VAL A 33 24.87 -3.84 19.00
CA VAL A 33 25.33 -4.46 20.26
C VAL A 33 26.19 -5.69 19.97
N LYS A 34 25.73 -6.58 19.09
CA LYS A 34 26.49 -7.79 18.69
C LYS A 34 27.85 -7.44 18.07
N LEU A 35 27.87 -6.41 17.22
CA LEU A 35 29.09 -5.97 16.54
C LEU A 35 30.07 -5.34 17.52
N SER A 36 29.59 -4.46 18.42
CA SER A 36 30.39 -3.84 19.48
C SER A 36 30.99 -4.88 20.43
N PHE A 37 30.17 -5.84 20.86
CA PHE A 37 30.66 -6.95 21.72
C PHE A 37 31.75 -7.77 21.03
N SER A 38 31.56 -8.11 19.75
CA SER A 38 32.58 -8.79 18.94
C SER A 38 33.88 -7.97 18.82
N GLY A 39 33.75 -6.64 18.68
CA GLY A 39 34.89 -5.72 18.64
C GLY A 39 35.68 -5.71 19.95
N ILE A 40 35.01 -5.59 21.09
CA ILE A 40 35.63 -5.63 22.42
C ILE A 40 36.36 -6.96 22.65
N ARG A 41 35.70 -8.08 22.37
CA ARG A 41 36.27 -9.41 22.60
C ARG A 41 37.54 -9.68 21.80
N ASN A 42 37.67 -9.09 20.61
CA ASN A 42 38.79 -9.35 19.71
C ASN A 42 39.81 -8.18 19.64
N ILE A 43 39.74 -7.22 20.54
CA ILE A 43 40.56 -5.99 20.48
C ILE A 43 42.06 -6.27 20.47
N PHE A 44 42.50 -7.26 21.24
CA PHE A 44 43.92 -7.64 21.32
C PHE A 44 44.36 -8.61 20.18
N LYS A 45 43.41 -9.28 19.52
CA LYS A 45 43.71 -10.20 18.39
C LYS A 45 43.79 -9.49 17.04
N SER A 46 42.96 -8.48 16.86
CA SER A 46 42.82 -7.76 15.58
C SER A 46 42.41 -6.32 15.85
N PRO A 47 43.32 -5.43 16.29
CA PRO A 47 42.96 -4.09 16.77
C PRO A 47 42.26 -3.23 15.70
N PHE A 48 42.74 -3.22 14.47
CA PHE A 48 42.09 -2.47 13.38
C PHE A 48 40.66 -2.93 13.09
N ALA A 49 40.46 -4.23 12.96
CA ALA A 49 39.12 -4.79 12.71
C ALA A 49 38.19 -4.55 13.91
N SER A 50 38.72 -4.54 15.12
CA SER A 50 37.94 -4.27 16.35
C SER A 50 37.51 -2.82 16.44
N ILE A 51 38.38 -1.87 16.12
CA ILE A 51 38.04 -0.44 16.07
C ILE A 51 36.93 -0.22 15.03
N LEU A 52 37.04 -0.80 13.85
CA LEU A 52 36.02 -0.70 12.82
C LEU A 52 34.66 -1.27 13.27
N LYS A 53 34.69 -2.44 13.95
CA LYS A 53 33.48 -3.05 14.53
C LYS A 53 32.86 -2.19 15.63
N LEU A 54 33.64 -1.58 16.47
CA LEU A 54 33.18 -0.69 17.53
C LEU A 54 32.55 0.58 16.94
N GLY A 55 33.18 1.19 15.95
CA GLY A 55 32.64 2.37 15.26
C GLY A 55 31.32 2.05 14.55
N ALA A 56 31.28 0.96 13.78
CA ALA A 56 30.06 0.53 13.09
C ALA A 56 28.96 0.12 14.07
N GLY A 57 29.33 -0.59 15.14
CA GLY A 57 28.38 -1.01 16.17
C GLY A 57 27.80 0.18 16.92
N GLY A 58 28.64 1.14 17.33
CA GLY A 58 28.18 2.39 17.96
C GLY A 58 27.26 3.21 17.06
N TYR A 59 27.59 3.32 15.77
CA TYR A 59 26.70 3.96 14.79
C TYR A 59 25.34 3.28 14.69
N LEU A 60 25.30 1.96 14.61
CA LEU A 60 24.05 1.19 14.52
C LEU A 60 23.20 1.32 15.79
N VAL A 61 23.82 1.31 16.97
CA VAL A 61 23.11 1.54 18.24
C VAL A 61 22.52 2.95 18.27
N ASN A 62 23.31 3.96 17.95
CA ASN A 62 22.85 5.35 17.89
C ASN A 62 21.71 5.53 16.87
N ARG A 63 21.85 4.93 15.67
CA ARG A 63 20.80 4.89 14.63
C ARG A 63 19.50 4.30 15.15
N GLY A 64 19.56 3.19 15.87
CA GLY A 64 18.38 2.53 16.42
C GLY A 64 17.72 3.31 17.56
N ILE A 65 18.51 3.94 18.45
CA ILE A 65 18.00 4.74 19.56
C ILE A 65 17.39 6.05 19.05
N SER A 66 18.13 6.80 18.22
CA SER A 66 17.66 8.07 17.67
C SER A 66 16.50 7.91 16.69
N GLY A 67 16.37 6.73 16.08
CA GLY A 67 15.41 6.51 15.00
C GLY A 67 15.74 7.29 13.73
N HIS A 68 16.97 7.86 13.63
CA HIS A 68 17.44 8.63 12.49
C HIS A 68 18.61 7.94 11.78
N CYS A 69 18.55 7.93 10.46
CA CYS A 69 19.62 7.42 9.61
C CYS A 69 20.09 8.54 8.67
N ASP A 70 21.35 9.00 8.87
CA ASP A 70 21.94 10.03 8.01
C ASP A 70 22.11 9.58 6.56
N LEU A 71 22.31 8.27 6.35
CA LEU A 71 22.37 7.70 5.02
C LEU A 71 21.01 7.81 4.31
N TYR A 72 19.91 7.56 5.03
CA TYR A 72 18.55 7.74 4.51
C TYR A 72 18.23 9.23 4.31
N SER A 73 18.68 10.12 5.20
CA SER A 73 18.48 11.56 5.02
C SER A 73 19.30 12.14 3.85
N ARG A 74 20.47 11.60 3.57
CA ARG A 74 21.32 12.00 2.44
C ARG A 74 20.93 11.31 1.13
N ALA A 75 20.58 10.03 1.19
CA ALA A 75 19.90 9.31 0.11
C ALA A 75 18.44 9.77 -0.06
N GLY A 76 17.87 10.37 0.95
CA GLY A 76 16.51 10.87 1.16
C GLY A 76 16.23 12.24 0.58
N LYS A 77 17.03 12.72 -0.36
CA LYS A 77 16.40 13.32 -1.56
C LYS A 77 15.54 12.29 -2.29
N LEU A 78 15.60 11.05 -1.91
CA LEU A 78 14.59 10.01 -2.00
C LEU A 78 13.55 10.32 -0.94
N SER A 79 12.57 11.10 -1.33
CA SER A 79 11.44 11.64 -0.63
C SER A 79 10.97 10.79 0.58
N THR A 80 11.01 11.38 1.78
CA THR A 80 10.22 10.94 2.94
C THR A 80 8.73 11.25 2.75
N ALA A 81 8.34 11.80 1.61
CA ALA A 81 6.93 11.89 1.24
C ALA A 81 6.43 10.46 0.97
N PRO A 82 5.34 10.04 1.60
CA PRO A 82 4.71 8.77 1.28
C PRO A 82 4.42 8.77 -0.23
N VAL A 83 4.94 7.77 -0.94
CA VAL A 83 4.68 7.63 -2.37
C VAL A 83 3.29 7.05 -2.52
N ASN A 84 2.30 7.91 -2.67
CA ASN A 84 0.94 7.49 -2.93
C ASN A 84 0.86 6.93 -4.36
N ILE A 85 0.47 5.69 -4.49
CA ILE A 85 0.15 5.06 -5.76
C ILE A 85 -1.32 5.34 -6.03
N ASN A 86 -1.59 6.26 -6.95
CA ASN A 86 -2.94 6.60 -7.37
C ASN A 86 -3.22 5.95 -8.72
N ILE A 87 -4.20 5.08 -8.75
CA ILE A 87 -4.67 4.38 -9.92
C ILE A 87 -6.02 4.94 -10.29
N ARG A 88 -6.19 5.30 -11.56
CA ARG A 88 -7.46 5.73 -12.10
C ARG A 88 -7.71 4.99 -13.40
N SER A 89 -8.87 4.38 -13.50
CA SER A 89 -9.33 3.73 -14.71
C SER A 89 -10.79 4.09 -14.97
N SER A 90 -11.14 4.20 -16.25
CA SER A 90 -12.51 4.44 -16.69
C SER A 90 -12.78 3.56 -17.89
N PHE A 91 -13.86 2.77 -17.85
CA PHE A 91 -14.20 1.83 -18.90
C PHE A 91 -15.69 1.57 -18.94
N THR A 92 -16.18 1.05 -20.06
CA THR A 92 -17.58 0.72 -20.26
C THR A 92 -17.79 -0.78 -20.29
N ILE A 93 -18.85 -1.23 -19.61
CA ILE A 93 -19.37 -2.59 -19.62
C ILE A 93 -20.74 -2.56 -20.27
N ASP A 94 -21.02 -3.51 -21.16
CA ASP A 94 -22.31 -3.65 -21.85
C ASP A 94 -23.32 -4.44 -21.00
N LYS A 95 -23.58 -3.91 -19.80
CA LYS A 95 -24.50 -4.47 -18.80
C LYS A 95 -25.18 -3.34 -18.04
N PRO A 96 -26.42 -3.58 -17.54
CA PRO A 96 -27.13 -2.62 -16.69
C PRO A 96 -26.32 -2.26 -15.45
N ARG A 97 -26.40 -1.01 -15.04
CA ARG A 97 -25.65 -0.47 -13.91
C ARG A 97 -25.87 -1.25 -12.61
N GLU A 98 -27.10 -1.64 -12.34
CA GLU A 98 -27.48 -2.38 -11.13
C GLU A 98 -26.77 -3.73 -11.08
N GLU A 99 -26.63 -4.41 -12.22
CA GLU A 99 -25.93 -5.71 -12.33
C GLU A 99 -24.43 -5.54 -12.07
N VAL A 100 -23.81 -4.53 -12.69
CA VAL A 100 -22.39 -4.24 -12.52
C VAL A 100 -22.08 -3.82 -11.08
N TYR A 101 -22.94 -2.98 -10.48
CA TYR A 101 -22.83 -2.59 -9.09
C TYR A 101 -22.95 -3.80 -8.15
N ALA A 102 -24.00 -4.63 -8.32
CA ALA A 102 -24.23 -5.77 -7.46
C ALA A 102 -23.06 -6.77 -7.48
N PHE A 103 -22.45 -6.96 -8.65
CA PHE A 103 -21.25 -7.78 -8.79
C PHE A 103 -20.04 -7.20 -8.00
N TRP A 104 -19.78 -5.90 -8.12
CA TRP A 104 -18.71 -5.21 -7.41
C TRP A 104 -18.95 -5.13 -5.90
N ARG A 105 -20.20 -5.01 -5.49
CA ARG A 105 -20.58 -4.90 -4.07
C ARG A 105 -20.29 -6.18 -3.29
N LYS A 106 -20.30 -7.32 -3.97
CA LYS A 106 -19.77 -8.58 -3.45
C LYS A 106 -18.24 -8.54 -3.56
N LEU A 107 -17.59 -8.04 -2.51
CA LEU A 107 -16.13 -7.79 -2.54
C LEU A 107 -15.32 -9.08 -2.71
N ASP A 108 -15.85 -10.23 -2.34
CA ASP A 108 -15.30 -11.56 -2.59
C ASP A 108 -15.25 -11.93 -4.08
N ASN A 109 -15.97 -11.22 -4.96
CA ASN A 109 -15.83 -11.35 -6.41
C ASN A 109 -14.56 -10.66 -6.97
N LEU A 110 -13.97 -9.72 -6.26
CA LEU A 110 -12.84 -8.93 -6.77
C LEU A 110 -11.64 -9.78 -7.19
N PRO A 111 -11.23 -10.83 -6.45
CA PRO A 111 -10.12 -11.70 -6.86
C PRO A 111 -10.38 -12.47 -8.16
N LEU A 112 -11.64 -12.60 -8.61
CA LEU A 112 -11.97 -13.29 -9.86
C LEU A 112 -11.41 -12.57 -11.10
N PHE A 113 -11.22 -11.26 -11.02
CA PHE A 113 -10.70 -10.45 -12.13
C PHE A 113 -9.51 -9.56 -11.74
N MET A 114 -9.31 -9.25 -10.46
CA MET A 114 -8.15 -8.52 -9.97
C MET A 114 -7.03 -9.49 -9.59
N ASN A 115 -6.19 -9.85 -10.57
CA ASN A 115 -5.14 -10.86 -10.40
C ASN A 115 -4.09 -10.53 -9.34
N HIS A 116 -4.00 -9.28 -8.92
CA HIS A 116 -3.11 -8.84 -7.84
C HIS A 116 -3.70 -9.10 -6.44
N LEU A 117 -4.98 -9.40 -6.33
CA LEU A 117 -5.59 -9.86 -5.09
C LEU A 117 -5.50 -11.38 -5.00
N GLU A 118 -5.03 -11.89 -3.87
CA GLU A 118 -5.07 -13.31 -3.55
C GLU A 118 -6.45 -13.71 -3.11
N ASP A 119 -7.01 -12.91 -2.20
CA ASP A 119 -8.28 -13.18 -1.56
C ASP A 119 -8.90 -11.89 -1.00
N VAL A 120 -10.23 -11.88 -0.91
CA VAL A 120 -11.02 -10.89 -0.18
C VAL A 120 -12.10 -11.62 0.59
N GLU A 121 -11.93 -11.72 1.90
CA GLU A 121 -12.90 -12.33 2.83
C GLU A 121 -13.84 -11.26 3.37
N VAL A 122 -15.13 -11.43 3.17
CA VAL A 122 -16.17 -10.55 3.74
C VAL A 122 -16.43 -10.97 5.19
N ILE A 123 -16.07 -10.12 6.15
CA ILE A 123 -16.24 -10.36 7.59
C ILE A 123 -17.67 -10.07 8.01
N ASP A 124 -18.21 -8.93 7.57
CA ASP A 124 -19.59 -8.50 7.82
C ASP A 124 -20.10 -7.58 6.70
N GLU A 125 -21.25 -6.93 6.88
CA GLU A 125 -21.85 -6.04 5.84
C GLU A 125 -20.96 -4.88 5.44
N VAL A 126 -20.02 -4.48 6.29
CA VAL A 126 -19.17 -3.29 6.12
C VAL A 126 -17.69 -3.65 6.02
N ARG A 127 -17.23 -4.67 6.76
CA ARG A 127 -15.81 -5.01 6.91
C ARG A 127 -15.41 -6.20 6.06
N SER A 128 -14.19 -6.15 5.55
CA SER A 128 -13.57 -7.20 4.74
C SER A 128 -12.07 -7.28 5.00
N HIS A 129 -11.51 -8.47 4.88
CA HIS A 129 -10.07 -8.75 4.94
C HIS A 129 -9.53 -8.96 3.53
N TRP A 130 -8.47 -8.27 3.19
CA TRP A 130 -7.87 -8.25 1.86
C TRP A 130 -6.45 -8.81 1.90
N VAL A 131 -6.12 -9.62 0.91
CA VAL A 131 -4.79 -10.20 0.73
C VAL A 131 -4.24 -9.87 -0.65
N LEU A 132 -3.12 -9.16 -0.69
CA LEU A 132 -2.43 -8.72 -1.91
C LEU A 132 -1.27 -9.66 -2.24
N LYS A 133 -1.21 -10.13 -3.49
CA LYS A 133 -0.05 -10.85 -4.04
C LYS A 133 1.07 -9.89 -4.38
N LEU A 134 2.24 -10.08 -3.80
CA LEU A 134 3.42 -9.35 -4.24
C LEU A 134 4.08 -10.06 -5.45
N PRO A 135 4.54 -9.29 -6.48
CA PRO A 135 5.17 -9.87 -7.68
C PRO A 135 6.40 -10.71 -7.39
N THR A 136 7.03 -10.50 -6.23
CA THR A 136 8.24 -11.24 -5.81
C THR A 136 7.95 -12.62 -5.23
N GLY A 137 6.69 -12.96 -4.93
CA GLY A 137 6.30 -14.21 -4.30
C GLY A 137 6.87 -14.45 -2.90
N VAL A 138 7.51 -13.44 -2.29
CA VAL A 138 8.22 -13.58 -1.01
C VAL A 138 7.29 -13.48 0.19
N ALA A 139 6.22 -12.69 0.08
CA ALA A 139 5.21 -12.55 1.13
C ALA A 139 3.94 -11.92 0.56
N ASN A 140 2.79 -12.24 1.15
CA ASN A 140 1.55 -11.54 0.91
C ASN A 140 1.42 -10.38 1.91
N VAL A 141 0.76 -9.31 1.49
CA VAL A 141 0.41 -8.18 2.37
C VAL A 141 -1.09 -8.22 2.58
N SER A 142 -1.53 -8.21 3.83
CA SER A 142 -2.95 -8.21 4.16
C SER A 142 -3.33 -7.03 5.02
N TRP A 143 -4.58 -6.60 4.91
CA TRP A 143 -5.16 -5.53 5.73
C TRP A 143 -6.67 -5.72 5.83
N ASP A 144 -7.25 -5.11 6.86
CA ASP A 144 -8.69 -4.99 7.00
C ASP A 144 -9.16 -3.66 6.43
N ALA A 145 -10.30 -3.67 5.77
CA ALA A 145 -10.94 -2.49 5.19
C ALA A 145 -12.43 -2.43 5.55
N GLU A 146 -12.96 -1.22 5.52
CA GLU A 146 -14.39 -0.99 5.70
C GLU A 146 -14.98 -0.19 4.53
N ILE A 147 -16.25 -0.45 4.22
CA ILE A 147 -17.01 0.35 3.29
C ILE A 147 -17.38 1.67 4.00
N VAL A 148 -16.86 2.77 3.49
CA VAL A 148 -17.08 4.12 4.04
C VAL A 148 -18.15 4.89 3.28
N HIS A 149 -18.52 4.43 2.09
CA HIS A 149 -19.56 5.03 1.26
C HIS A 149 -20.21 3.94 0.40
N ASP A 150 -21.51 3.78 0.54
CA ASP A 150 -22.29 2.86 -0.28
C ASP A 150 -23.59 3.54 -0.72
N GLU A 151 -23.69 3.84 -2.00
CA GLU A 151 -24.88 4.35 -2.65
C GLU A 151 -25.33 3.31 -3.68
N PRO A 152 -26.38 2.53 -3.38
CA PRO A 152 -26.79 1.41 -4.20
C PRO A 152 -26.97 1.77 -5.68
N GLY A 153 -26.29 1.03 -6.54
CA GLY A 153 -26.28 1.27 -7.98
C GLY A 153 -25.34 2.38 -8.46
N TYR A 154 -24.76 3.21 -7.59
CA TYR A 154 -24.01 4.38 -8.02
C TYR A 154 -22.58 4.47 -7.53
N VAL A 155 -22.32 4.15 -6.26
CA VAL A 155 -21.00 4.35 -5.66
C VAL A 155 -20.71 3.29 -4.60
N ILE A 156 -19.49 2.76 -4.65
CA ILE A 156 -18.88 1.99 -3.55
C ILE A 156 -17.56 2.66 -3.20
N GLY A 157 -17.35 2.99 -1.93
CA GLY A 157 -16.11 3.53 -1.43
C GLY A 157 -15.65 2.75 -0.20
N TRP A 158 -14.37 2.44 -0.12
CA TRP A 158 -13.76 1.73 0.99
C TRP A 158 -12.49 2.39 1.47
N SER A 159 -12.08 2.09 2.69
CA SER A 159 -10.81 2.50 3.28
C SER A 159 -10.29 1.39 4.18
N SER A 160 -8.97 1.20 4.20
CA SER A 160 -8.33 0.36 5.21
C SER A 160 -8.60 0.91 6.61
N LEU A 161 -8.64 0.01 7.60
CA LEU A 161 -8.76 0.40 9.00
C LEU A 161 -7.49 1.12 9.47
N PRO A 162 -7.59 1.98 10.51
CA PRO A 162 -6.43 2.60 11.14
C PRO A 162 -5.40 1.54 11.58
N ASP A 163 -4.11 1.88 11.50
CA ASP A 163 -2.98 1.02 11.85
C ASP A 163 -2.76 -0.21 10.93
N SER A 164 -3.43 -0.25 9.78
CA SER A 164 -3.16 -1.24 8.74
C SER A 164 -1.72 -1.13 8.24
N ILE A 165 -1.11 -2.27 7.87
CA ILE A 165 0.25 -2.30 7.28
C ILE A 165 0.30 -1.52 5.97
N LEU A 166 -0.84 -1.47 5.25
CA LEU A 166 -0.98 -0.78 3.99
C LEU A 166 -2.22 0.12 4.06
N ASP A 167 -2.03 1.43 3.94
CA ASP A 167 -3.16 2.34 3.76
C ASP A 167 -3.68 2.18 2.33
N ASN A 168 -4.92 1.71 2.23
CA ASN A 168 -5.62 1.54 0.98
C ASN A 168 -6.97 2.24 1.04
N ALA A 169 -7.29 3.01 0.04
CA ALA A 169 -8.62 3.58 -0.13
C ALA A 169 -9.02 3.51 -1.60
N GLY A 170 -10.28 3.29 -1.85
CA GLY A 170 -10.79 3.24 -3.21
C GLY A 170 -12.23 3.71 -3.33
N LYS A 171 -12.59 4.03 -4.55
CA LYS A 171 -13.95 4.39 -4.93
C LYS A 171 -14.24 3.92 -6.34
N VAL A 172 -15.39 3.30 -6.51
CA VAL A 172 -15.95 2.93 -7.80
C VAL A 172 -17.26 3.68 -7.99
N ARG A 173 -17.43 4.29 -9.15
CA ARG A 173 -18.68 4.95 -9.57
C ARG A 173 -19.24 4.28 -10.79
N PHE A 174 -20.55 4.13 -10.81
CA PHE A 174 -21.29 3.50 -11.89
C PHE A 174 -22.25 4.51 -12.49
N ARG A 175 -22.23 4.69 -13.81
CA ARG A 175 -23.11 5.62 -14.54
C ARG A 175 -23.67 4.95 -15.77
N ASP A 176 -24.94 5.19 -16.05
CA ASP A 176 -25.55 4.67 -17.27
C ASP A 176 -24.92 5.29 -18.51
N THR A 177 -24.75 4.49 -19.56
CA THR A 177 -24.41 4.97 -20.90
C THR A 177 -25.67 5.11 -21.76
N ILE A 178 -25.57 5.86 -22.86
CA ILE A 178 -26.70 6.08 -23.78
C ILE A 178 -27.20 4.77 -24.39
N ASP A 179 -26.29 3.79 -24.53
CA ASP A 179 -26.58 2.50 -25.17
C ASP A 179 -27.08 1.44 -24.16
N GLY A 180 -27.38 1.83 -22.91
CA GLY A 180 -27.91 0.95 -21.88
C GLY A 180 -26.85 0.16 -21.11
N GLY A 181 -25.56 0.39 -21.37
CA GLY A 181 -24.44 -0.16 -20.61
C GLY A 181 -24.07 0.70 -19.41
N THR A 182 -22.95 0.38 -18.78
CA THR A 182 -22.42 1.06 -17.58
C THR A 182 -21.02 1.60 -17.80
N LEU A 183 -20.83 2.88 -17.56
CA LEU A 183 -19.51 3.50 -17.40
C LEU A 183 -19.06 3.33 -15.95
N VAL A 184 -17.93 2.65 -15.78
CA VAL A 184 -17.30 2.38 -14.47
C VAL A 184 -16.06 3.25 -14.31
N ASP A 185 -16.05 4.12 -13.30
CA ASP A 185 -14.90 4.93 -12.94
C ASP A 185 -14.30 4.39 -11.63
N VAL A 186 -13.08 3.90 -11.70
CA VAL A 186 -12.34 3.34 -10.56
C VAL A 186 -11.20 4.27 -10.15
N VAL A 187 -11.12 4.56 -8.87
CA VAL A 187 -9.98 5.26 -8.25
C VAL A 187 -9.52 4.45 -7.06
N ILE A 188 -8.27 4.01 -7.07
CA ILE A 188 -7.67 3.27 -5.95
C ILE A 188 -6.37 3.97 -5.56
N THR A 189 -6.18 4.15 -4.26
CA THR A 189 -4.97 4.73 -3.69
C THR A 189 -4.35 3.72 -2.74
N TYR A 190 -3.07 3.44 -2.93
CA TYR A 190 -2.25 2.69 -2.00
C TYR A 190 -1.16 3.60 -1.44
N GLN A 191 -1.01 3.58 -0.13
CA GLN A 191 0.04 4.29 0.56
C GLN A 191 0.87 3.29 1.37
N PRO A 192 2.05 2.90 0.89
CA PRO A 192 2.94 2.03 1.63
C PRO A 192 3.39 2.68 2.94
N PRO A 193 3.70 1.90 3.98
CA PRO A 193 4.19 2.44 5.23
C PRO A 193 5.44 3.29 5.02
N ALA A 194 5.61 4.34 5.82
CA ALA A 194 6.80 5.18 5.76
C ALA A 194 8.08 4.37 6.08
N GLY A 195 9.19 4.69 5.41
CA GLY A 195 10.51 4.08 5.65
C GLY A 195 11.06 3.31 4.45
N GLY A 196 12.23 2.70 4.63
CA GLY A 196 12.98 2.04 3.55
C GLY A 196 12.25 0.86 2.90
N LEU A 197 11.47 0.11 3.68
CA LEU A 197 10.62 -0.98 3.16
C LEU A 197 9.48 -0.42 2.31
N GLY A 198 8.81 0.64 2.77
CA GLY A 198 7.73 1.28 2.02
C GLY A 198 8.22 1.92 0.72
N TYR A 199 9.42 2.54 0.74
CA TYR A 199 10.05 3.08 -0.47
C TYR A 199 10.37 1.97 -1.48
N SER A 200 10.97 0.86 -1.02
CA SER A 200 11.28 -0.28 -1.90
C SER A 200 10.01 -0.89 -2.46
N LEU A 201 8.96 -1.03 -1.64
CA LEU A 201 7.65 -1.51 -2.06
C LEU A 201 7.04 -0.58 -3.11
N ALA A 202 7.01 0.73 -2.85
CA ALA A 202 6.46 1.72 -3.77
C ALA A 202 7.21 1.76 -5.11
N HIS A 203 8.54 1.62 -5.08
CA HIS A 203 9.36 1.67 -6.29
C HIS A 203 9.18 0.43 -7.18
N VAL A 204 8.97 -0.74 -6.57
CA VAL A 204 8.66 -1.99 -7.26
C VAL A 204 7.22 -2.01 -7.74
N LEU A 205 6.29 -1.50 -6.93
CA LEU A 205 4.86 -1.57 -7.22
C LEU A 205 4.40 -0.50 -8.23
N ASN A 206 4.98 0.70 -8.23
CA ASN A 206 4.48 1.83 -9.03
C ASN A 206 4.43 1.56 -10.56
N PRO A 207 5.46 1.01 -11.22
CA PRO A 207 5.37 0.66 -12.65
C PRO A 207 4.51 -0.59 -12.90
N VAL A 208 4.44 -1.50 -11.94
CA VAL A 208 3.70 -2.76 -12.06
C VAL A 208 2.21 -2.53 -11.85
N PHE A 209 1.81 -1.68 -10.90
CA PHE A 209 0.41 -1.43 -10.58
C PHE A 209 -0.40 -0.81 -11.72
N LYS A 210 0.19 0.10 -12.50
CA LYS A 210 -0.53 0.66 -13.64
C LYS A 210 -0.91 -0.42 -14.64
N LYS A 211 0.05 -1.32 -14.94
CA LYS A 211 -0.20 -2.44 -15.84
C LYS A 211 -1.22 -3.42 -15.25
N LEU A 212 -1.12 -3.72 -13.95
CA LEU A 212 -2.05 -4.63 -13.27
C LEU A 212 -3.49 -4.13 -13.36
N VAL A 213 -3.73 -2.84 -13.18
CA VAL A 213 -5.10 -2.29 -13.28
C VAL A 213 -5.60 -2.29 -14.72
N ASP A 214 -4.75 -2.02 -15.69
CA ASP A 214 -5.15 -2.14 -17.10
C ASP A 214 -5.51 -3.60 -17.44
N ASP A 215 -4.75 -4.56 -16.93
CA ASP A 215 -5.03 -6.00 -17.07
C ASP A 215 -6.33 -6.38 -16.32
N ASP A 216 -6.55 -5.90 -15.09
CA ASP A 216 -7.77 -6.17 -14.30
C ASP A 216 -9.03 -5.62 -14.96
N VAL A 217 -8.95 -4.45 -15.59
CA VAL A 217 -10.06 -3.89 -16.39
C VAL A 217 -10.41 -4.80 -17.57
N GLN A 218 -9.40 -5.31 -18.28
CA GLN A 218 -9.65 -6.24 -19.39
C GLN A 218 -10.24 -7.56 -18.88
N ASN A 219 -9.72 -8.08 -17.77
CA ASN A 219 -10.25 -9.29 -17.13
C ASN A 219 -11.69 -9.11 -16.69
N PHE A 220 -12.04 -7.95 -16.10
CA PHE A 220 -13.40 -7.66 -15.69
C PHE A 220 -14.37 -7.65 -16.87
N LYS A 221 -14.02 -6.98 -17.97
CA LYS A 221 -14.82 -7.00 -19.21
C LYS A 221 -15.02 -8.43 -19.71
N GLN A 222 -13.93 -9.18 -19.83
CA GLN A 222 -13.98 -10.56 -20.30
C GLN A 222 -14.82 -11.44 -19.38
N TYR A 223 -14.71 -11.24 -18.06
CA TYR A 223 -15.51 -12.00 -17.09
C TYR A 223 -17.00 -11.73 -17.25
N MET A 224 -17.39 -10.46 -17.37
CA MET A 224 -18.78 -10.07 -17.55
C MET A 224 -19.36 -10.56 -18.89
N ASP A 225 -18.57 -10.58 -19.97
CA ASP A 225 -18.96 -11.09 -21.28
C ASP A 225 -19.11 -12.63 -21.31
N ILE A 226 -18.26 -13.37 -20.58
CA ILE A 226 -18.31 -14.83 -20.49
C ILE A 226 -19.51 -15.27 -19.65
N ALA A 227 -19.75 -14.62 -18.51
CA ALA A 227 -20.87 -14.92 -17.63
C ALA A 227 -22.22 -14.88 -18.38
N GLU A 228 -22.33 -14.00 -19.37
CA GLU A 228 -23.50 -13.95 -20.24
C GLU A 228 -23.63 -15.16 -21.18
N LYS A 229 -22.52 -15.58 -21.81
CA LYS A 229 -22.51 -16.66 -22.81
C LYS A 229 -22.75 -18.02 -22.18
N GLU A 230 -22.34 -18.23 -20.96
CA GLU A 230 -22.49 -19.50 -20.25
C GLU A 230 -23.77 -19.60 -19.42
N GLY A 231 -24.59 -18.54 -19.40
CA GLY A 231 -25.84 -18.52 -18.61
C GLY A 231 -25.58 -18.70 -17.11
N VAL A 232 -24.36 -18.37 -16.64
CA VAL A 232 -24.04 -18.38 -15.22
C VAL A 232 -24.87 -17.29 -14.57
N ILE A 233 -25.94 -17.71 -13.90
CA ILE A 233 -26.75 -16.80 -13.08
C ILE A 233 -25.81 -16.25 -12.04
N ILE A 234 -25.38 -14.99 -12.24
CA ILE A 234 -24.72 -14.24 -11.18
C ILE A 234 -25.74 -14.17 -10.05
N VAL A 235 -25.57 -15.02 -9.04
CA VAL A 235 -26.46 -15.04 -7.89
C VAL A 235 -26.31 -13.67 -7.21
N LEU A 236 -27.31 -12.83 -7.46
CA LEU A 236 -27.45 -11.47 -6.91
C LEU A 236 -27.64 -11.51 -5.40
#